data_396a893fb527fb5b720b8eeaa5be2952
#
_entry.id   396a893fb527fb5b720b8eeaa5be2952
#
_cell.length_a   1.000
_cell.length_b   1.000
_cell.length_c   1.000
_cell.angle_alpha   90.00
_cell.angle_beta   90.00
_cell.angle_gamma   90.00
#
_symmetry.space_group_name_H-M   'P 1'
#
loop_
_entity.id
_entity.type
_entity.pdbx_description
1 polymer ?
#
loop_
_entity_poly.entity_id
_entity_poly.type
_entity_poly.pdbx_seq_one_letter_code
_entity_poly.pdbx_strand_id
1 'polypeptide(L)'
;IFTNKSRKKFQRIMLKPAANDNISFEDGAHIRDAYVHTLSQLGDLRMDERTNRSCIMYVNGEYWGVYEIREKVDDSDFTDYYYDQDEEWKDSPNNIQFLKTWGGTWEKYGAPNAQNDWDALVNYIQTNSMAVPANFDYVTSQYKWTSLVDYFVLNSYIVSHDMLNWNTAWWRGLD
;
A
#
# COMPACT_ATOMS: atom_id res chain seq x y z
N ILE A 1 -9.19 13.73 11.65
CA ILE A 1 -8.16 14.20 10.69
C ILE A 1 -8.70 14.03 9.27
N PHE A 2 -9.16 12.84 8.92
CA PHE A 2 -9.71 12.52 7.60
C PHE A 2 -11.23 12.50 7.67
N THR A 3 -11.88 13.33 6.83
CA THR A 3 -13.35 13.52 6.88
C THR A 3 -14.11 12.42 6.14
N ASN A 4 -13.45 11.71 5.25
CA ASN A 4 -13.99 10.60 4.45
C ASN A 4 -13.82 9.22 5.10
N LYS A 5 -13.29 9.14 6.32
CA LYS A 5 -13.07 7.90 7.08
C LYS A 5 -13.67 8.01 8.48
N SER A 6 -14.23 6.93 8.96
CA SER A 6 -14.68 6.80 10.35
C SER A 6 -13.53 6.50 11.31
N ARG A 7 -12.40 6.05 10.80
CA ARG A 7 -11.16 5.79 11.57
C ARG A 7 -10.70 7.03 12.32
N LYS A 8 -10.53 6.90 13.64
CA LYS A 8 -10.13 8.01 14.53
C LYS A 8 -8.82 7.78 15.24
N LYS A 9 -8.33 6.54 15.25
CA LYS A 9 -7.07 6.15 15.90
C LYS A 9 -6.03 5.85 14.83
N PHE A 10 -4.83 6.33 15.02
CA PHE A 10 -3.69 6.12 14.12
C PHE A 10 -2.44 5.97 14.97
N GLN A 11 -1.75 4.85 14.87
CA GLN A 11 -0.44 4.68 15.49
C GLN A 11 0.58 5.61 14.84
N ARG A 12 0.46 5.80 13.53
CA ARG A 12 1.36 6.64 12.73
C ARG A 12 0.59 7.37 11.63
N ILE A 13 0.99 8.59 11.41
CA ILE A 13 0.61 9.39 10.23
C ILE A 13 1.87 9.86 9.53
N MET A 14 1.76 10.15 8.25
CA MET A 14 2.85 10.74 7.47
C MET A 14 2.58 12.20 7.17
N LEU A 15 3.60 13.03 7.29
CA LEU A 15 3.64 14.35 6.69
C LEU A 15 4.55 14.27 5.45
N LYS A 16 4.00 14.50 4.27
CA LYS A 16 4.70 14.35 3.00
C LYS A 16 4.78 15.69 2.28
N PRO A 17 5.99 16.16 1.93
CA PRO A 17 6.20 17.41 1.16
C PRO A 17 6.15 17.18 -0.36
N ALA A 18 5.33 16.25 -0.85
CA ALA A 18 5.19 15.84 -2.25
C ALA A 18 6.44 15.21 -2.91
N ALA A 19 7.59 15.16 -2.26
CA ALA A 19 8.84 14.57 -2.80
C ALA A 19 9.14 15.06 -4.23
N ASN A 20 9.25 14.16 -5.21
CA ASN A 20 9.53 14.51 -6.61
C ASN A 20 8.37 15.23 -7.32
N ASP A 21 7.19 15.27 -6.72
CA ASP A 21 6.04 16.05 -7.20
C ASP A 21 5.98 17.45 -6.58
N ASN A 22 7.05 17.90 -5.92
CA ASN A 22 7.13 19.22 -5.32
C ASN A 22 7.20 20.30 -6.42
N ILE A 23 6.59 21.44 -6.17
CA ILE A 23 6.55 22.59 -7.08
C ILE A 23 7.92 23.16 -7.45
N SER A 24 8.98 22.78 -6.72
CA SER A 24 10.36 23.12 -7.07
C SER A 24 10.91 22.33 -8.26
N PHE A 25 10.23 21.27 -8.69
CA PHE A 25 10.54 20.53 -9.90
C PHE A 25 9.72 21.07 -11.08
N GLU A 26 10.28 21.09 -12.28
CA GLU A 26 9.66 21.64 -13.48
C GLU A 26 8.24 21.11 -13.74
N ASP A 27 8.03 19.82 -13.50
CA ASP A 27 6.74 19.14 -13.68
C ASP A 27 5.99 18.87 -12.38
N GLY A 28 6.39 19.47 -11.28
CA GLY A 28 5.79 19.22 -9.97
C GLY A 28 4.39 19.82 -9.87
N ALA A 29 3.38 18.97 -9.59
CA ALA A 29 1.99 19.35 -9.39
C ALA A 29 1.58 19.41 -7.92
N HIS A 30 2.36 18.81 -7.02
CA HIS A 30 2.15 18.72 -5.57
C HIS A 30 0.90 17.92 -5.14
N ILE A 31 0.23 17.26 -6.08
CA ILE A 31 -1.02 16.53 -5.82
C ILE A 31 -1.09 15.15 -6.49
N ARG A 32 -0.07 14.71 -7.22
CA ARG A 32 -0.14 13.47 -8.02
C ARG A 32 -0.46 12.23 -7.18
N ASP A 33 0.26 12.03 -6.09
CA ASP A 33 -0.01 10.89 -5.20
C ASP A 33 -1.42 10.96 -4.61
N ALA A 34 -1.83 12.13 -4.11
CA ALA A 34 -3.17 12.34 -3.56
C ALA A 34 -4.25 12.06 -4.60
N TYR A 35 -4.04 12.50 -5.83
CA TYR A 35 -4.94 12.27 -6.95
C TYR A 35 -5.10 10.78 -7.26
N VAL A 36 -4.00 10.04 -7.36
CA VAL A 36 -4.01 8.60 -7.65
C VAL A 36 -4.74 7.81 -6.56
N HIS A 37 -4.44 8.09 -5.30
CA HIS A 37 -5.15 7.46 -4.18
C HIS A 37 -6.66 7.80 -4.17
N THR A 38 -7.00 9.04 -4.52
CA THR A 38 -8.41 9.45 -4.62
C THR A 38 -9.12 8.76 -5.78
N LEU A 39 -8.45 8.58 -6.93
CA LEU A 39 -9.02 7.80 -8.05
C LEU A 39 -9.31 6.36 -7.64
N SER A 40 -8.40 5.71 -6.91
CA SER A 40 -8.62 4.37 -6.38
C SER A 40 -9.86 4.32 -5.48
N GLN A 41 -9.99 5.27 -4.57
CA GLN A 41 -11.16 5.36 -3.68
C GLN A 41 -12.46 5.60 -4.44
N LEU A 42 -12.47 6.50 -5.40
CA LEU A 42 -13.66 6.79 -6.21
C LEU A 42 -14.05 5.63 -7.12
N GLY A 43 -13.07 4.87 -7.57
CA GLY A 43 -13.27 3.67 -8.39
C GLY A 43 -13.60 2.41 -7.60
N ASP A 44 -13.63 2.49 -6.26
CA ASP A 44 -13.79 1.33 -5.37
C ASP A 44 -12.86 0.18 -5.74
N LEU A 45 -11.59 0.54 -6.03
CA LEU A 45 -10.59 -0.43 -6.42
C LEU A 45 -10.12 -1.25 -5.21
N ARG A 46 -9.82 -2.52 -5.47
CA ARG A 46 -9.41 -3.49 -4.42
C ARG A 46 -7.93 -3.36 -4.08
N MET A 47 -7.54 -2.16 -3.66
CA MET A 47 -6.19 -1.82 -3.25
C MET A 47 -6.21 -1.11 -1.89
N ASP A 48 -5.09 -1.13 -1.20
CA ASP A 48 -4.93 -0.44 0.07
C ASP A 48 -4.34 0.95 -0.16
N GLU A 49 -5.16 1.81 -0.73
CA GLU A 49 -4.79 3.21 -0.93
C GLU A 49 -4.88 4.00 0.39
N ARG A 50 -4.19 5.11 0.41
CA ARG A 50 -4.06 5.99 1.57
C ARG A 50 -4.98 7.19 1.47
N THR A 51 -5.71 7.45 2.53
CA THR A 51 -6.40 8.73 2.68
C THR A 51 -5.40 9.84 2.99
N ASN A 52 -5.62 11.00 2.38
CA ASN A 52 -4.77 12.16 2.54
C ASN A 52 -5.59 13.45 2.71
N ARG A 53 -4.92 14.49 3.21
CA ARG A 53 -5.46 15.84 3.30
C ARG A 53 -4.32 16.84 3.22
N SER A 54 -4.46 17.88 2.44
CA SER A 54 -3.50 18.99 2.43
C SER A 54 -3.51 19.74 3.76
N CYS A 55 -2.35 20.14 4.21
CA CYS A 55 -2.18 20.93 5.43
C CYS A 55 -1.05 21.94 5.27
N ILE A 56 -1.11 23.00 6.07
CA ILE A 56 -0.04 23.98 6.18
C ILE A 56 0.80 23.61 7.42
N MET A 57 2.10 23.52 7.22
CA MET A 57 3.02 23.16 8.29
C MET A 57 3.75 24.37 8.83
N TYR A 58 3.80 24.47 10.14
CA TYR A 58 4.60 25.41 10.90
C TYR A 58 5.52 24.65 11.83
N VAL A 59 6.78 25.06 11.92
CA VAL A 59 7.76 24.52 12.86
C VAL A 59 8.28 25.66 13.72
N ASN A 60 8.09 25.56 15.03
CA ASN A 60 8.47 26.62 15.99
C ASN A 60 7.88 28.02 15.64
N GLY A 61 6.67 28.04 15.04
CA GLY A 61 6.01 29.27 14.63
C GLY A 61 6.41 29.78 13.25
N GLU A 62 7.39 29.19 12.60
CA GLU A 62 7.80 29.55 11.25
C GLU A 62 7.07 28.72 10.20
N TYR A 63 6.65 29.36 9.11
CA TYR A 63 5.98 28.68 8.00
C TYR A 63 6.97 27.78 7.25
N TRP A 64 6.61 26.48 7.13
CA TRP A 64 7.44 25.46 6.47
C TRP A 64 6.91 25.02 5.11
N GLY A 65 5.67 25.34 4.77
CA GLY A 65 5.10 25.05 3.47
C GLY A 65 3.80 24.27 3.51
N VAL A 66 3.36 23.84 2.34
CA VAL A 66 2.21 22.98 2.14
C VAL A 66 2.67 21.52 2.14
N TYR A 67 2.01 20.73 2.96
CA TYR A 67 2.27 19.30 3.11
C TYR A 67 0.98 18.51 2.91
N GLU A 68 1.11 17.22 2.72
CA GLU A 68 0.02 16.29 2.85
C GLU A 68 0.16 15.55 4.18
N ILE A 69 -0.89 15.62 5.02
CA ILE A 69 -1.06 14.66 6.10
C ILE A 69 -1.71 13.42 5.50
N ARG A 70 -1.11 12.27 5.72
CA ARG A 70 -1.47 11.02 5.06
C ARG A 70 -1.55 9.87 6.05
N GLU A 71 -2.51 9.00 5.83
CA GLU A 71 -2.63 7.73 6.53
C GLU A 71 -1.41 6.83 6.27
N LYS A 72 -0.96 6.13 7.28
CA LYS A 72 0.06 5.10 7.17
C LYS A 72 -0.63 3.73 7.11
N VAL A 73 -0.38 2.97 6.05
CA VAL A 73 -1.04 1.68 5.78
C VAL A 73 -0.13 0.48 6.01
N ASP A 74 0.74 0.57 7.00
CA ASP A 74 1.67 -0.50 7.38
C ASP A 74 1.74 -0.68 8.91
N ASP A 75 0.67 -0.35 9.61
CA ASP A 75 0.55 -0.52 11.06
C ASP A 75 -0.61 -1.47 11.42
N SER A 76 -0.62 -1.95 12.65
CA SER A 76 -1.64 -2.87 13.14
C SER A 76 -3.03 -2.22 13.23
N ASP A 77 -3.12 -0.92 13.51
CA ASP A 77 -4.40 -0.20 13.48
C ASP A 77 -5.04 -0.18 12.08
N PHE A 78 -4.23 -0.29 11.03
CA PHE A 78 -4.72 -0.41 9.65
C PHE A 78 -5.44 -1.75 9.44
N THR A 79 -4.83 -2.86 9.82
CA THR A 79 -5.41 -4.18 9.64
C THR A 79 -6.64 -4.40 10.49
N ASP A 80 -6.66 -3.92 11.74
CA ASP A 80 -7.85 -3.90 12.59
C ASP A 80 -8.99 -3.12 11.93
N TYR A 81 -8.73 -1.91 11.47
CA TYR A 81 -9.78 -1.04 10.93
C TYR A 81 -10.37 -1.50 9.58
N TYR A 82 -9.52 -1.97 8.67
CA TYR A 82 -9.96 -2.30 7.30
C TYR A 82 -10.30 -3.77 7.09
N TYR A 83 -9.82 -4.66 7.98
CA TYR A 83 -9.87 -6.10 7.76
C TYR A 83 -10.37 -6.87 8.98
N ASP A 84 -10.86 -6.19 10.02
CA ASP A 84 -11.35 -6.78 11.27
C ASP A 84 -10.36 -7.79 11.88
N GLN A 85 -9.06 -7.56 11.72
CA GLN A 85 -8.06 -8.42 12.32
C GLN A 85 -8.20 -8.40 13.84
N ASP A 86 -8.19 -9.57 14.45
CA ASP A 86 -8.35 -9.73 15.92
C ASP A 86 -7.34 -8.88 16.69
N GLU A 87 -7.78 -8.23 17.77
CA GLU A 87 -6.92 -7.38 18.62
C GLU A 87 -5.72 -8.14 19.18
N GLU A 88 -5.87 -9.42 19.50
CA GLU A 88 -4.76 -10.26 19.93
C GLU A 88 -3.72 -10.44 18.84
N TRP A 89 -4.15 -10.44 17.59
CA TRP A 89 -3.30 -10.62 16.43
C TRP A 89 -2.70 -9.31 15.89
N LYS A 90 -3.44 -8.21 15.91
CA LYS A 90 -2.99 -6.92 15.35
C LYS A 90 -1.74 -6.37 16.04
N ASP A 91 -1.58 -6.59 17.33
CA ASP A 91 -0.47 -6.05 18.12
C ASP A 91 0.81 -6.91 18.02
N SER A 92 0.73 -8.06 17.37
CA SER A 92 1.89 -8.90 17.12
C SER A 92 2.48 -8.67 15.73
N PRO A 93 3.72 -8.20 15.61
CA PRO A 93 4.39 -8.06 14.31
C PRO A 93 4.58 -9.40 13.60
N ASN A 94 4.36 -10.52 14.31
CA ASN A 94 4.48 -11.86 13.78
C ASN A 94 3.23 -12.36 13.04
N ASN A 95 2.16 -11.58 13.02
CA ASN A 95 0.87 -11.99 12.43
C ASN A 95 0.61 -11.34 11.07
N ILE A 96 1.52 -10.51 10.60
CA ILE A 96 1.47 -9.88 9.30
C ILE A 96 2.77 -10.12 8.57
N GLN A 97 2.69 -10.60 7.35
CA GLN A 97 3.79 -10.60 6.40
C GLN A 97 3.71 -9.36 5.53
N PHE A 98 4.74 -8.53 5.56
CA PHE A 98 4.80 -7.30 4.80
C PHE A 98 6.09 -7.22 4.00
N LEU A 99 5.95 -7.22 2.68
CA LEU A 99 7.06 -7.12 1.74
C LEU A 99 7.00 -5.78 0.99
N LYS A 100 8.15 -5.32 0.54
CA LYS A 100 8.28 -4.16 -0.34
C LYS A 100 9.04 -4.52 -1.60
N THR A 101 8.60 -3.90 -2.69
CA THR A 101 9.29 -3.98 -3.97
C THR A 101 9.91 -2.62 -4.30
N TRP A 102 11.21 -2.64 -4.52
CA TRP A 102 12.00 -1.53 -5.02
C TRP A 102 13.22 -2.06 -5.77
N GLY A 103 13.06 -2.38 -7.05
CA GLY A 103 13.99 -3.13 -7.87
C GLY A 103 13.90 -4.65 -7.66
N GLY A 104 13.69 -5.11 -6.45
CA GLY A 104 13.40 -6.47 -6.03
C GLY A 104 12.38 -6.49 -4.93
N THR A 105 11.84 -7.64 -4.59
CA THR A 105 10.88 -7.80 -3.48
C THR A 105 11.55 -8.43 -2.29
N TRP A 106 11.42 -7.81 -1.12
CA TRP A 106 12.00 -8.32 0.12
C TRP A 106 11.07 -8.10 1.31
N GLU A 107 11.21 -8.95 2.30
CA GLU A 107 10.53 -8.80 3.58
C GLU A 107 10.94 -7.48 4.24
N LYS A 108 9.95 -6.70 4.64
CA LYS A 108 10.15 -5.46 5.41
C LYS A 108 10.01 -5.72 6.90
N TYR A 109 8.98 -6.44 7.28
CA TYR A 109 8.72 -6.92 8.64
C TYR A 109 7.58 -7.93 8.61
N GLY A 110 7.38 -8.63 9.72
CA GLY A 110 6.20 -9.47 9.92
C GLY A 110 6.52 -10.87 10.38
N ALA A 111 5.58 -11.74 10.15
CA ALA A 111 5.63 -13.12 10.58
C ALA A 111 6.87 -13.87 10.06
N PRO A 112 7.34 -14.86 10.79
CA PRO A 112 8.44 -15.71 10.33
C PRO A 112 8.17 -16.23 8.91
N ASN A 113 9.22 -16.28 8.12
CA ASN A 113 9.23 -16.84 6.76
C ASN A 113 8.49 -16.03 5.68
N ALA A 114 8.16 -14.76 5.88
CA ALA A 114 7.50 -13.96 4.86
C ALA A 114 8.23 -13.97 3.50
N GLN A 115 9.56 -13.88 3.50
CA GLN A 115 10.34 -13.97 2.27
C GLN A 115 10.28 -15.36 1.64
N ASN A 116 10.42 -16.40 2.45
CA ASN A 116 10.39 -17.79 1.94
C ASN A 116 9.01 -18.13 1.34
N ASP A 117 7.93 -17.68 1.97
CA ASP A 117 6.57 -17.90 1.49
C ASP A 117 6.33 -17.17 0.17
N TRP A 118 6.82 -15.93 0.07
CA TRP A 118 6.77 -15.16 -1.17
C TRP A 118 7.55 -15.84 -2.29
N ASP A 119 8.79 -16.24 -2.03
CA ASP A 119 9.65 -16.88 -3.01
C ASP A 119 9.08 -18.24 -3.46
N ALA A 120 8.46 -18.99 -2.54
CA ALA A 120 7.77 -20.23 -2.86
C ALA A 120 6.58 -20.00 -3.78
N LEU A 121 5.76 -18.97 -3.50
CA LEU A 121 4.61 -18.59 -4.34
C LEU A 121 5.07 -18.17 -5.74
N VAL A 122 6.08 -17.30 -5.83
CA VAL A 122 6.65 -16.85 -7.11
C VAL A 122 7.20 -18.03 -7.91
N ASN A 123 7.98 -18.90 -7.26
CA ASN A 123 8.50 -20.10 -7.90
C ASN A 123 7.38 -21.04 -8.40
N TYR A 124 6.31 -21.19 -7.61
CA TYR A 124 5.17 -21.97 -8.03
C TYR A 124 4.51 -21.42 -9.30
N ILE A 125 4.32 -20.11 -9.37
CA ILE A 125 3.75 -19.42 -10.55
C ILE A 125 4.66 -19.60 -11.77
N GLN A 126 5.96 -19.53 -11.61
CA GLN A 126 6.95 -19.67 -12.70
C GLN A 126 7.06 -21.09 -13.25
N THR A 127 6.85 -22.09 -12.40
CA THR A 127 7.07 -23.50 -12.75
C THR A 127 5.79 -24.26 -13.11
N ASN A 128 4.62 -23.67 -12.87
CA ASN A 128 3.33 -24.30 -13.14
C ASN A 128 2.48 -23.44 -14.08
N SER A 129 1.75 -24.10 -14.97
CA SER A 129 0.83 -23.40 -15.87
C SER A 129 -0.41 -22.91 -15.14
N MET A 130 -0.67 -21.61 -15.15
CA MET A 130 -1.88 -21.01 -14.57
C MET A 130 -3.15 -21.25 -15.42
N ALA A 131 -3.02 -21.86 -16.61
CA ALA A 131 -4.15 -22.35 -17.38
C ALA A 131 -4.76 -23.63 -16.80
N VAL A 132 -4.07 -24.30 -15.88
CA VAL A 132 -4.59 -25.44 -15.13
C VAL A 132 -5.38 -24.91 -13.93
N PRO A 133 -6.69 -25.18 -13.83
CA PRO A 133 -7.53 -24.60 -12.77
C PRO A 133 -6.97 -24.84 -11.35
N ALA A 134 -6.53 -26.05 -11.04
CA ALA A 134 -6.00 -26.39 -9.73
C ALA A 134 -4.76 -25.54 -9.34
N ASN A 135 -3.91 -25.19 -10.32
CA ASN A 135 -2.76 -24.34 -10.07
C ASN A 135 -3.18 -22.89 -9.84
N PHE A 136 -4.15 -22.41 -10.61
CA PHE A 136 -4.72 -21.10 -10.44
C PHE A 136 -5.42 -20.98 -9.08
N ASP A 137 -6.24 -21.98 -8.69
CA ASP A 137 -6.92 -22.01 -7.39
C ASP A 137 -5.93 -22.00 -6.22
N TYR A 138 -4.83 -22.74 -6.32
CA TYR A 138 -3.77 -22.69 -5.31
C TYR A 138 -3.18 -21.27 -5.16
N VAL A 139 -2.85 -20.60 -6.27
CA VAL A 139 -2.29 -19.25 -6.23
C VAL A 139 -3.31 -18.25 -5.67
N THR A 140 -4.57 -18.34 -6.08
CA THR A 140 -5.63 -17.40 -5.65
C THR A 140 -6.08 -17.62 -4.22
N SER A 141 -5.81 -18.79 -3.63
CA SER A 141 -6.00 -19.01 -2.20
C SER A 141 -4.99 -18.26 -1.32
N GLN A 142 -3.85 -17.85 -1.89
CA GLN A 142 -2.80 -17.12 -1.18
C GLN A 142 -2.64 -15.66 -1.64
N TYR A 143 -3.14 -15.34 -2.82
CA TYR A 143 -2.92 -14.06 -3.46
C TYR A 143 -4.20 -13.50 -4.08
N LYS A 144 -4.59 -12.30 -3.67
CA LYS A 144 -5.78 -11.61 -4.20
C LYS A 144 -5.47 -11.03 -5.59
N TRP A 145 -5.50 -11.88 -6.61
CA TRP A 145 -5.18 -11.51 -7.99
C TRP A 145 -6.02 -10.35 -8.53
N THR A 146 -7.26 -10.17 -8.03
CA THR A 146 -8.14 -9.06 -8.41
C THR A 146 -7.57 -7.71 -7.97
N SER A 147 -6.85 -7.65 -6.86
CA SER A 147 -6.12 -6.45 -6.43
C SER A 147 -4.98 -6.11 -7.40
N LEU A 148 -4.28 -7.12 -7.92
CA LEU A 148 -3.26 -6.92 -8.95
C LEU A 148 -3.86 -6.37 -10.26
N VAL A 149 -5.03 -6.88 -10.67
CA VAL A 149 -5.73 -6.35 -11.87
C VAL A 149 -6.07 -4.87 -11.68
N ASP A 150 -6.64 -4.51 -10.53
CA ASP A 150 -6.98 -3.11 -10.25
C ASP A 150 -5.73 -2.22 -10.21
N TYR A 151 -4.63 -2.74 -9.65
CA TYR A 151 -3.33 -2.06 -9.68
C TYR A 151 -2.87 -1.79 -11.12
N PHE A 152 -2.95 -2.77 -12.02
CA PHE A 152 -2.59 -2.60 -13.43
C PHE A 152 -3.51 -1.60 -14.13
N VAL A 153 -4.82 -1.68 -13.91
CA VAL A 153 -5.80 -0.78 -14.52
C VAL A 153 -5.50 0.66 -14.12
N LEU A 154 -5.33 0.93 -12.81
CA LEU A 154 -5.06 2.27 -12.33
C LEU A 154 -3.73 2.80 -12.87
N ASN A 155 -2.65 2.03 -12.75
CA ASN A 155 -1.33 2.47 -13.19
C ASN A 155 -1.23 2.67 -14.70
N SER A 156 -1.95 1.86 -15.49
CA SER A 156 -2.06 2.07 -16.94
C SER A 156 -2.85 3.34 -17.27
N TYR A 157 -3.94 3.59 -16.53
CA TYR A 157 -4.76 4.78 -16.76
C TYR A 157 -4.00 6.08 -16.48
N ILE A 158 -3.19 6.13 -15.41
CA ILE A 158 -2.38 7.30 -15.05
C ILE A 158 -1.03 7.34 -15.77
N VAL A 159 -0.74 6.38 -16.65
CA VAL A 159 0.55 6.27 -17.35
C VAL A 159 1.74 6.24 -16.39
N SER A 160 1.65 5.40 -15.34
CA SER A 160 2.73 5.26 -14.36
C SER A 160 3.95 4.57 -14.97
N HIS A 161 5.12 5.17 -14.84
CA HIS A 161 6.38 4.61 -15.33
C HIS A 161 7.04 3.66 -14.31
N ASP A 162 6.71 3.81 -13.03
CA ASP A 162 7.34 3.09 -11.92
C ASP A 162 6.49 1.91 -11.39
N MET A 163 5.59 1.40 -12.21
CA MET A 163 4.73 0.31 -11.78
C MET A 163 5.49 -1.04 -11.69
N LEU A 164 5.05 -1.92 -10.78
CA LEU A 164 5.53 -3.26 -10.45
C LEU A 164 6.91 -3.33 -9.80
N ASN A 165 7.93 -2.75 -10.41
CA ASN A 165 9.31 -2.90 -9.93
C ASN A 165 9.68 -1.91 -8.82
N TRP A 166 8.82 -0.90 -8.58
CA TRP A 166 9.13 0.19 -7.65
C TRP A 166 7.91 0.60 -6.83
N ASN A 167 8.16 1.03 -5.61
CA ASN A 167 7.16 1.68 -4.75
C ASN A 167 5.90 0.84 -4.46
N THR A 168 5.97 -0.48 -4.58
CA THR A 168 4.86 -1.40 -4.32
C THR A 168 5.05 -2.11 -2.99
N ALA A 169 3.96 -2.44 -2.32
CA ALA A 169 3.97 -3.26 -1.12
C ALA A 169 2.96 -4.41 -1.26
N TRP A 170 3.29 -5.51 -0.62
CA TRP A 170 2.48 -6.73 -0.56
C TRP A 170 2.34 -7.13 0.89
N TRP A 171 1.16 -7.52 1.28
CA TRP A 171 0.95 -7.95 2.66
C TRP A 171 -0.15 -9.02 2.75
N ARG A 172 -0.10 -9.81 3.82
CA ARG A 172 -1.19 -10.70 4.24
C ARG A 172 -1.20 -10.86 5.75
N GLY A 173 -2.38 -11.05 6.33
CA GLY A 173 -2.56 -11.56 7.68
C GLY A 173 -2.32 -13.07 7.74
N LEU A 174 -2.09 -13.59 8.94
CA LEU A 174 -1.88 -15.01 9.22
C LEU A 174 -2.86 -15.54 10.28
N ASP A 175 -3.94 -14.83 10.53
CA ASP A 175 -5.07 -15.20 11.38
C ASP A 175 -6.09 -16.07 10.66
#